data_645bc31eea8b05708c3312240008fb0a
#
_entry.id   645bc31eea8b05708c3312240008fb0a
#
_cell.length_a   1.000
_cell.length_b   1.000
_cell.length_c   1.000
_cell.angle_alpha   90.00
_cell.angle_beta   90.00
_cell.angle_gamma   90.00
#
_symmetry.space_group_name_H-M   'P 1'
#
loop_
_entity.id
_entity.type
_entity.pdbx_description
1 polymer ?
#
loop_
_entity_poly.entity_id
_entity_poly.type
_entity_poly.pdbx_seq_one_letter_code
_entity_poly.pdbx_strand_id
1 'polypeptide(L)'
;MSKYAVEVKLAARKELDGLPDTVLARAVRHIESLGDLPRPAGCKKLKGYRDQWRIRIGDWRVVYLIDDTLKLVSIVRIAHRRDVYE
;
A
#
# COMPACT_ATOMS: atom_id res chain seq x y z
N MET A 1 -13.29 3.77 13.63
CA MET A 1 -12.01 4.46 13.84
C MET A 1 -10.86 3.56 13.40
N SER A 2 -9.89 4.13 12.70
CA SER A 2 -8.72 3.38 12.28
C SER A 2 -7.80 3.10 13.46
N LYS A 3 -7.26 1.87 13.52
CA LYS A 3 -6.29 1.49 14.56
C LYS A 3 -4.89 2.04 14.27
N TYR A 4 -4.60 2.29 13.00
CA TYR A 4 -3.34 2.81 12.50
C TYR A 4 -3.58 4.08 11.72
N ALA A 5 -2.67 5.02 11.82
CA ALA A 5 -2.63 6.14 10.89
C ALA A 5 -2.07 5.66 9.56
N VAL A 6 -2.50 6.26 8.46
CA VAL A 6 -2.00 5.92 7.13
C VAL A 6 -1.42 7.18 6.50
N GLU A 7 -0.16 7.10 6.07
CA GLU A 7 0.48 8.17 5.31
C GLU A 7 0.88 7.66 3.94
N VAL A 8 0.92 8.57 2.96
CA VAL A 8 1.37 8.26 1.61
C VAL A 8 2.62 9.08 1.35
N LYS A 9 3.76 8.40 1.16
CA LYS A 9 5.02 9.08 0.89
C LYS A 9 4.95 9.79 -0.46
N LEU A 10 5.75 10.83 -0.64
CA LEU A 10 5.69 11.69 -1.82
C LEU A 10 5.79 10.91 -3.13
N ALA A 11 6.75 9.98 -3.22
CA ALA A 11 6.91 9.17 -4.43
C ALA A 11 5.66 8.34 -4.73
N ALA A 12 5.07 7.71 -3.70
CA ALA A 12 3.85 6.93 -3.85
C ALA A 12 2.66 7.83 -4.20
N ARG A 13 2.62 9.04 -3.64
CA ARG A 13 1.56 10.01 -3.94
C ARG A 13 1.55 10.39 -5.42
N LYS A 14 2.72 10.61 -5.99
CA LYS A 14 2.85 10.90 -7.42
C LYS A 14 2.39 9.72 -8.27
N GLU A 15 2.75 8.50 -7.88
CA GLU A 15 2.31 7.30 -8.57
C GLU A 15 0.80 7.11 -8.47
N LEU A 16 0.24 7.38 -7.30
CA LEU A 16 -1.21 7.30 -7.08
C LEU A 16 -1.96 8.27 -8.00
N ASP A 17 -1.48 9.51 -8.09
CA ASP A 17 -2.10 10.54 -8.91
C ASP A 17 -2.07 10.19 -10.41
N GLY A 18 -1.14 9.35 -10.84
CA GLY A 18 -1.01 8.91 -12.22
C GLY A 18 -1.83 7.68 -12.60
N LEU A 19 -2.57 7.09 -11.65
CA LEU A 19 -3.36 5.89 -11.93
C LEU A 19 -4.60 6.21 -12.77
N PRO A 20 -5.05 5.25 -13.62
CA PRO A 20 -6.36 5.37 -14.25
C PRO A 20 -7.46 5.59 -13.21
N ASP A 21 -8.49 6.36 -13.53
CA ASP A 21 -9.53 6.74 -12.57
C ASP A 21 -10.17 5.57 -11.85
N THR A 22 -10.46 4.48 -12.55
CA THR A 22 -11.07 3.29 -11.95
C THR A 22 -10.13 2.62 -10.95
N VAL A 23 -8.86 2.57 -11.28
CA VAL A 23 -7.83 2.00 -10.39
C VAL A 23 -7.60 2.92 -9.20
N LEU A 24 -7.56 4.23 -9.43
CA LEU A 24 -7.37 5.23 -8.38
C LEU A 24 -8.44 5.10 -7.28
N ALA A 25 -9.71 5.01 -7.67
CA ALA A 25 -10.79 4.88 -6.70
C ALA A 25 -10.66 3.61 -5.84
N ARG A 26 -10.28 2.49 -6.48
CA ARG A 26 -10.06 1.24 -5.76
C ARG A 26 -8.85 1.33 -4.86
N ALA A 27 -7.76 1.94 -5.34
CA ALA A 27 -6.53 2.09 -4.58
C ALA A 27 -6.77 2.90 -3.31
N VAL A 28 -7.48 4.01 -3.41
CA VAL A 28 -7.78 4.87 -2.26
C VAL A 28 -8.55 4.09 -1.19
N ARG A 29 -9.57 3.33 -1.60
CA ARG A 29 -10.35 2.52 -0.66
C ARG A 29 -9.50 1.47 0.04
N HIS A 30 -8.64 0.77 -0.71
CA HIS A 30 -7.76 -0.24 -0.14
C HIS A 30 -6.73 0.39 0.81
N ILE A 31 -6.15 1.52 0.42
CA ILE A 31 -5.18 2.23 1.26
C ILE A 31 -5.83 2.67 2.57
N GLU A 32 -7.01 3.25 2.50
CA GLU A 32 -7.73 3.68 3.72
C GLU A 32 -8.02 2.49 4.64
N SER A 33 -8.41 1.36 4.07
CA SER A 33 -8.75 0.17 4.86
C SER A 33 -7.54 -0.43 5.57
N LEU A 34 -6.31 -0.15 5.11
CA LEU A 34 -5.09 -0.59 5.80
C LEU A 34 -4.96 0.02 7.19
N GLY A 35 -5.60 1.15 7.44
CA GLY A 35 -5.63 1.74 8.77
C GLY A 35 -6.36 0.87 9.79
N ASP A 36 -7.38 0.15 9.36
CA ASP A 36 -8.14 -0.76 10.21
C ASP A 36 -7.54 -2.15 10.24
N LEU A 37 -6.99 -2.60 9.11
CA LEU A 37 -6.44 -3.93 8.95
C LEU A 37 -5.17 -3.87 8.10
N PRO A 38 -4.00 -3.64 8.75
CA PRO A 38 -2.75 -3.47 7.99
C PRO A 38 -2.28 -4.72 7.24
N ARG A 39 -2.70 -5.89 7.67
CA ARG A 39 -2.36 -7.16 7.02
C ARG A 39 -3.61 -7.88 6.55
N PRO A 40 -4.33 -7.31 5.54
CA PRO A 40 -5.57 -7.93 5.07
C PRO A 40 -5.30 -9.25 4.35
N ALA A 41 -6.35 -10.03 4.14
CA ALA A 41 -6.25 -11.24 3.34
C ALA A 41 -5.67 -10.89 1.96
N GLY A 42 -4.71 -11.67 1.50
CA GLY A 42 -4.04 -11.42 0.22
C GLY A 42 -2.81 -10.53 0.30
N CYS A 43 -2.53 -9.91 1.44
CA CYS A 43 -1.28 -9.16 1.58
C CYS A 43 -0.11 -10.15 1.65
N LYS A 44 1.05 -9.71 1.23
CA LYS A 44 2.24 -10.53 1.22
C LYS A 44 3.44 -9.73 1.68
N LYS A 45 4.26 -10.33 2.55
CA LYS A 45 5.50 -9.71 2.99
C LYS A 45 6.55 -9.86 1.90
N LEU A 46 7.27 -8.79 1.58
CA LEU A 46 8.29 -8.81 0.55
C LEU A 46 9.59 -9.40 1.10
N LYS A 47 10.19 -10.31 0.34
CA LYS A 47 11.46 -10.94 0.71
C LYS A 47 12.59 -9.91 0.66
N GLY A 48 13.48 -9.99 1.66
CA GLY A 48 14.67 -9.13 1.72
C GLY A 48 14.41 -7.71 2.18
N TYR A 49 13.16 -7.37 2.48
CA TYR A 49 12.80 -6.03 2.95
C TYR A 49 12.10 -6.15 4.30
N ARG A 50 12.70 -5.56 5.32
CA ARG A 50 12.11 -5.55 6.66
C ARG A 50 10.84 -4.73 6.66
N ASP A 51 9.77 -5.32 7.20
CA ASP A 51 8.49 -4.63 7.44
C ASP A 51 7.82 -4.08 6.19
N GLN A 52 8.23 -4.53 5.00
CA GLN A 52 7.56 -4.16 3.75
C GLN A 52 6.55 -5.23 3.35
N TRP A 53 5.40 -4.77 2.93
CA TRP A 53 4.27 -5.59 2.54
C TRP A 53 3.69 -5.07 1.24
N ARG A 54 2.92 -5.89 0.55
CA ARG A 54 2.20 -5.44 -0.64
C ARG A 54 0.79 -5.98 -0.65
N ILE A 55 -0.12 -5.22 -1.25
CA ILE A 55 -1.44 -5.69 -1.65
C ILE A 55 -1.59 -5.53 -3.16
N ARG A 56 -2.46 -6.32 -3.74
CA ARG A 56 -2.77 -6.27 -5.17
C ARG A 56 -4.08 -5.56 -5.41
N ILE A 57 -4.11 -4.72 -6.44
CA ILE A 57 -5.32 -4.08 -6.93
C ILE A 57 -5.32 -4.30 -8.44
N GLY A 58 -5.92 -5.42 -8.89
CA GLY A 58 -5.80 -5.84 -10.28
C GLY A 58 -4.34 -6.12 -10.64
N ASP A 59 -3.84 -5.45 -11.67
CA ASP A 59 -2.45 -5.58 -12.12
C ASP A 59 -1.49 -4.64 -11.38
N TRP A 60 -1.99 -3.92 -10.39
CA TRP A 60 -1.19 -2.95 -9.64
C TRP A 60 -0.81 -3.49 -8.27
N ARG A 61 0.31 -3.01 -7.76
CA ARG A 61 0.83 -3.36 -6.43
C ARG A 61 0.95 -2.10 -5.60
N VAL A 62 0.48 -2.16 -4.36
CA VAL A 62 0.71 -1.11 -3.38
C VAL A 62 1.70 -1.68 -2.36
N VAL A 63 2.86 -1.06 -2.25
CA VAL A 63 3.91 -1.47 -1.32
C VAL A 63 3.90 -0.51 -0.13
N TYR A 64 3.92 -1.07 1.07
CA TYR A 64 3.81 -0.27 2.28
C TYR A 64 4.61 -0.86 3.43
N LEU A 65 4.92 0.00 4.40
CA LEU A 65 5.58 -0.35 5.65
C LEU A 65 4.55 -0.33 6.77
N ILE A 66 4.73 -1.21 7.76
CA ILE A 66 3.91 -1.21 8.96
C ILE A 66 4.81 -1.01 10.16
N ASP A 67 4.53 0.03 10.94
CA ASP A 67 5.19 0.25 12.23
C ASP A 67 4.15 -0.02 13.32
N ASP A 68 4.24 -1.17 13.95
CA ASP A 68 3.27 -1.58 14.97
C ASP A 68 3.43 -0.79 16.27
N THR A 69 4.62 -0.27 16.52
CA THR A 69 4.88 0.54 17.71
C THR A 69 4.24 1.91 17.59
N LEU A 70 4.44 2.57 16.45
CA LEU A 70 3.85 3.88 16.19
C LEU A 70 2.42 3.80 15.70
N LYS A 71 1.94 2.60 15.39
CA LYS A 71 0.62 2.40 14.77
C LYS A 71 0.50 3.20 13.47
N LEU A 72 1.48 3.01 12.59
CA LEU A 72 1.59 3.78 11.35
C LEU A 72 1.77 2.85 10.15
N VAL A 73 0.99 3.08 9.11
CA VAL A 73 1.14 2.46 7.80
C VAL A 73 1.65 3.52 6.84
N SER A 74 2.78 3.26 6.18
CA SER A 74 3.39 4.20 5.23
C SER A 74 3.37 3.60 3.83
N ILE A 75 2.62 4.20 2.93
CA ILE A 75 2.57 3.77 1.53
C ILE A 75 3.82 4.33 0.85
N VAL A 76 4.68 3.45 0.34
CA VAL A 76 5.98 3.83 -0.20
C VAL A 76 6.07 3.71 -1.71
N ARG A 77 5.24 2.86 -2.33
CA ARG A 77 5.24 2.71 -3.78
C ARG A 77 3.91 2.18 -4.29
N ILE A 78 3.52 2.62 -5.47
CA ILE A 78 2.39 2.07 -6.22
C ILE A 78 2.89 1.87 -7.65
N ALA A 79 2.85 0.63 -8.14
CA ALA A 79 3.41 0.32 -9.44
C ALA A 79 2.65 -0.82 -10.11
N HIS A 80 2.75 -0.86 -11.44
CA HIS A 80 2.22 -1.98 -12.21
C HIS A 80 3.00 -3.25 -11.87
N ARG A 81 2.36 -4.41 -11.93
CA ARG A 81 2.97 -5.70 -11.57
C ARG A 81 4.33 -5.96 -12.23
N ARG A 82 4.52 -5.46 -13.45
CA ARG A 82 5.78 -5.65 -14.18
C ARG A 82 6.94 -4.82 -13.64
N ASP A 83 6.65 -3.84 -12.79
CA ASP A 83 7.66 -2.94 -12.23
C ASP A 83 7.97 -3.24 -10.76
N VAL A 84 7.32 -4.26 -10.18
CA VAL A 84 7.52 -4.65 -8.78
C VAL A 84 8.02 -6.08 -8.72
N TYR A 85 9.18 -6.28 -8.11
CA TYR A 85 9.75 -7.59 -7.87
C TYR A 85 9.38 -8.07 -6.47
N GLU A 86 8.89 -9.30 -6.40
CA GLU A 86 8.46 -9.90 -5.14
C GLU A 86 9.37 -11.07 -4.74
#